data_bbf5c33c793fa7a792d7e41d7a4b93c1
#
_entry.id   bbf5c33c793fa7a792d7e41d7a4b93c1
#
_cell.length_a   1.000
_cell.length_b   1.000
_cell.length_c   1.000
_cell.angle_alpha   90.00
_cell.angle_beta   90.00
_cell.angle_gamma   90.00
#
_symmetry.space_group_name_H-M   'P 1'
#
loop_
_entity.id
_entity.type
_entity.pdbx_description
1 polymer ?
#
loop_
_entity_poly.entity_id
_entity_poly.type
_entity_poly.pdbx_seq_one_letter_code
_entity_poly.pdbx_strand_id
1 'polypeptide(L)'
;MLKRRNILNMDNKNQTFARFSMMVGEDGIEKLNNSRVIVFGVGGVGSYTVEALARAGVGHITMVDFDEISESNINRQLHSLRSTIGKSKIEVMKDRILDINPECEVELVKKLIADDIEEVLGNFEKVENLEESKDLDNSKKNCKYDFVVDAIDVI
;
A
#
# COMPACT_ATOMS: atom_id res chain seq x y z
N MET A 1 34.39 -10.31 -16.08
CA MET A 1 34.73 -10.43 -14.66
C MET A 1 34.65 -9.08 -13.92
N LEU A 2 33.70 -8.18 -14.28
CA LEU A 2 33.67 -6.77 -13.82
C LEU A 2 32.32 -6.32 -13.25
N LYS A 3 31.36 -7.22 -12.97
CA LYS A 3 30.04 -6.87 -12.40
C LYS A 3 29.81 -7.25 -10.92
N ARG A 4 30.81 -7.81 -10.23
CA ARG A 4 30.68 -8.23 -8.81
C ARG A 4 31.13 -7.18 -7.78
N ARG A 5 31.72 -6.05 -8.18
CA ARG A 5 32.29 -5.06 -7.23
C ARG A 5 31.31 -3.96 -6.76
N ASN A 6 30.17 -3.77 -7.42
CA ASN A 6 29.23 -2.70 -7.01
C ASN A 6 28.14 -3.13 -6.01
N ILE A 7 28.09 -4.41 -5.65
CA ILE A 7 27.07 -4.94 -4.70
C ILE A 7 27.48 -4.70 -3.23
N LEU A 8 28.72 -4.37 -2.95
CA LEU A 8 29.25 -4.29 -1.57
C LEU A 8 29.21 -2.89 -0.94
N ASN A 9 28.74 -1.86 -1.65
CA ASN A 9 28.64 -0.50 -1.14
C ASN A 9 27.20 0.05 -1.15
N MET A 10 26.19 -0.81 -1.20
CA MET A 10 24.81 -0.37 -0.95
C MET A 10 24.69 -0.10 0.55
N ASP A 11 24.39 1.14 0.93
CA ASP A 11 24.03 1.51 2.30
C ASP A 11 23.00 0.52 2.83
N ASN A 12 23.03 0.22 4.13
CA ASN A 12 22.15 -0.77 4.80
C ASN A 12 20.64 -0.59 4.50
N LYS A 13 20.21 0.61 4.06
CA LYS A 13 18.85 0.91 3.62
C LYS A 13 18.37 0.07 2.42
N ASN A 14 19.25 -0.37 1.56
CA ASN A 14 18.87 -1.07 0.32
C ASN A 14 18.93 -2.61 0.37
N GLN A 15 19.35 -3.20 1.48
CA GLN A 15 19.45 -4.67 1.54
C GLN A 15 18.09 -5.37 1.55
N THR A 16 17.07 -4.76 2.17
CA THR A 16 15.70 -5.31 2.24
C THR A 16 15.12 -5.55 0.85
N PHE A 17 15.34 -4.61 -0.08
CA PHE A 17 14.77 -4.66 -1.43
C PHE A 17 15.77 -5.10 -2.51
N ALA A 18 17.00 -5.51 -2.13
CA ALA A 18 18.09 -5.81 -3.06
C ALA A 18 17.75 -6.87 -4.12
N ARG A 19 16.95 -7.88 -3.77
CA ARG A 19 16.51 -8.90 -4.74
C ARG A 19 15.43 -8.39 -5.67
N PHE A 20 14.53 -7.56 -5.14
CA PHE A 20 13.46 -6.97 -5.94
C PHE A 20 14.02 -5.90 -6.88
N SER A 21 15.04 -5.14 -6.46
CA SER A 21 15.73 -4.16 -7.32
C SER A 21 16.39 -4.81 -8.54
N MET A 22 16.77 -6.09 -8.47
CA MET A 22 17.28 -6.82 -9.63
C MET A 22 16.24 -7.01 -10.73
N MET A 23 14.95 -6.98 -10.39
CA MET A 23 13.83 -7.13 -11.34
C MET A 23 13.39 -5.79 -11.90
N VAL A 24 13.24 -4.77 -11.03
CA VAL A 24 12.64 -3.48 -11.40
C VAL A 24 13.66 -2.36 -11.61
N GLY A 25 14.91 -2.58 -11.26
CA GLY A 25 15.98 -1.57 -11.28
C GLY A 25 15.91 -0.61 -10.09
N GLU A 26 16.94 0.21 -9.92
CA GLU A 26 16.99 1.22 -8.86
C GLU A 26 15.91 2.31 -9.07
N ASP A 27 15.71 2.75 -10.32
CA ASP A 27 14.66 3.70 -10.70
C ASP A 27 13.25 3.16 -10.34
N GLY A 28 13.04 1.84 -10.48
CA GLY A 28 11.79 1.19 -10.09
C GLY A 28 11.56 1.22 -8.59
N ILE A 29 12.61 0.96 -7.79
CA ILE A 29 12.55 1.06 -6.32
C ILE A 29 12.29 2.51 -5.90
N GLU A 30 12.95 3.49 -6.50
CA GLU A 30 12.72 4.90 -6.20
C GLU A 30 11.27 5.31 -6.49
N LYS A 31 10.71 4.88 -7.62
CA LYS A 31 9.29 5.13 -7.94
C LYS A 31 8.35 4.52 -6.90
N LEU A 32 8.61 3.28 -6.46
CA LEU A 32 7.80 2.62 -5.43
C LEU A 32 7.91 3.34 -4.09
N ASN A 33 9.11 3.73 -3.67
CA ASN A 33 9.32 4.49 -2.44
C ASN A 33 8.59 5.85 -2.43
N ASN A 34 8.41 6.46 -3.58
CA ASN A 34 7.70 7.73 -3.74
C ASN A 34 6.19 7.54 -4.01
N SER A 35 5.73 6.30 -4.23
CA SER A 35 4.33 6.02 -4.53
C SER A 35 3.45 6.05 -3.29
N ARG A 36 2.24 6.57 -3.47
CA ARG A 36 1.17 6.68 -2.46
C ARG A 36 0.01 5.78 -2.87
N VAL A 37 -0.24 4.73 -2.10
CA VAL A 37 -1.30 3.75 -2.38
C VAL A 37 -2.34 3.77 -1.26
N ILE A 38 -3.61 3.85 -1.64
CA ILE A 38 -4.72 3.64 -0.71
C ILE A 38 -5.39 2.29 -0.98
N VAL A 39 -5.68 1.55 0.08
CA VAL A 39 -6.34 0.24 0.03
C VAL A 39 -7.62 0.29 0.84
N PHE A 40 -8.73 0.09 0.18
CA PHE A 40 -10.05 -0.03 0.77
C PHE A 40 -10.35 -1.49 1.07
N GLY A 41 -10.65 -1.79 2.34
CA GLY A 41 -10.87 -3.14 2.84
C GLY A 41 -9.57 -3.92 3.09
N VAL A 42 -9.35 -4.30 4.35
CA VAL A 42 -8.17 -5.06 4.78
C VAL A 42 -8.61 -6.47 5.23
N GLY A 43 -9.40 -7.11 4.37
CA GLY A 43 -9.92 -8.47 4.54
C GLY A 43 -9.01 -9.54 3.95
N GLY A 44 -9.65 -10.57 3.34
CA GLY A 44 -8.96 -11.71 2.73
C GLY A 44 -8.02 -11.32 1.59
N VAL A 45 -8.45 -10.42 0.70
CA VAL A 45 -7.64 -9.91 -0.41
C VAL A 45 -6.76 -8.76 0.05
N GLY A 46 -7.34 -7.73 0.70
CA GLY A 46 -6.64 -6.50 1.06
C GLY A 46 -5.45 -6.72 2.00
N SER A 47 -5.54 -7.65 2.95
CA SER A 47 -4.42 -7.92 3.88
C SER A 47 -3.18 -8.45 3.16
N TYR A 48 -3.35 -9.34 2.17
CA TYR A 48 -2.23 -9.83 1.34
C TYR A 48 -1.73 -8.76 0.37
N THR A 49 -2.62 -7.94 -0.17
CA THR A 49 -2.23 -6.81 -1.03
C THR A 49 -1.35 -5.82 -0.28
N VAL A 50 -1.76 -5.41 0.92
CA VAL A 50 -0.99 -4.50 1.78
C VAL A 50 0.39 -5.09 2.11
N GLU A 51 0.47 -6.39 2.46
CA GLU A 51 1.75 -7.07 2.68
C GLU A 51 2.63 -7.04 1.43
N ALA A 52 2.07 -7.32 0.27
CA ALA A 52 2.81 -7.31 -1.00
C ALA A 52 3.36 -5.92 -1.33
N LEU A 53 2.57 -4.86 -1.12
CA LEU A 53 2.98 -3.47 -1.32
C LEU A 53 4.14 -3.09 -0.38
N ALA A 54 4.06 -3.44 0.91
CA ALA A 54 5.12 -3.20 1.88
C ALA A 54 6.42 -3.90 1.48
N ARG A 55 6.34 -5.19 1.04
CA ARG A 55 7.49 -5.97 0.57
C ARG A 55 8.06 -5.51 -0.76
N ALA A 56 7.26 -4.85 -1.58
CA ALA A 56 7.72 -4.22 -2.82
C ALA A 56 8.42 -2.87 -2.58
N GLY A 57 8.34 -2.32 -1.37
CA GLY A 57 8.99 -1.05 -1.03
C GLY A 57 8.15 0.17 -1.33
N VAL A 58 6.81 0.03 -1.36
CA VAL A 58 5.92 1.21 -1.44
C VAL A 58 6.12 2.09 -0.22
N GLY A 59 6.35 3.38 -0.45
CA GLY A 59 6.72 4.32 0.61
C GLY A 59 5.54 4.88 1.40
N HIS A 60 4.33 4.92 0.82
CA HIS A 60 3.16 5.46 1.52
C HIS A 60 1.95 4.54 1.31
N ILE A 61 1.41 4.00 2.39
CA ILE A 61 0.25 3.10 2.36
C ILE A 61 -0.83 3.66 3.28
N THR A 62 -2.01 3.96 2.73
CA THR A 62 -3.20 4.27 3.50
C THR A 62 -4.12 3.07 3.51
N MET A 63 -4.56 2.64 4.68
CA MET A 63 -5.51 1.54 4.85
C MET A 63 -6.83 2.06 5.39
N VAL A 64 -7.92 1.67 4.72
CA VAL A 64 -9.29 2.02 5.10
C VAL A 64 -10.04 0.75 5.46
N ASP A 65 -10.34 0.57 6.74
CA ASP A 65 -11.15 -0.55 7.26
C ASP A 65 -11.63 -0.19 8.67
N PHE A 66 -12.85 -0.57 9.03
CA PHE A 66 -13.41 -0.27 10.35
C PHE A 66 -13.50 -1.49 11.27
N ASP A 67 -13.25 -2.69 10.72
CA ASP A 67 -13.47 -3.96 11.40
C ASP A 67 -12.40 -4.28 12.44
N GLU A 68 -12.82 -5.13 13.36
CA GLU A 68 -11.96 -5.87 14.26
C GLU A 68 -11.77 -7.31 13.78
N ILE A 69 -10.68 -7.92 14.20
CA ILE A 69 -10.34 -9.30 13.87
C ILE A 69 -11.26 -10.25 14.66
N SER A 70 -11.96 -11.12 13.96
CA SER A 70 -12.76 -12.18 14.54
C SER A 70 -12.15 -13.58 14.30
N GLU A 71 -12.57 -14.57 15.08
CA GLU A 71 -12.09 -15.94 14.92
C GLU A 71 -12.39 -16.51 13.52
N SER A 72 -13.53 -16.15 12.93
CA SER A 72 -13.93 -16.56 11.58
C SER A 72 -13.03 -16.03 10.47
N ASN A 73 -12.17 -15.05 10.74
CA ASN A 73 -11.26 -14.47 9.78
C ASN A 73 -9.95 -15.28 9.63
N ILE A 74 -9.62 -16.14 10.60
CA ILE A 74 -8.33 -16.86 10.68
C ILE A 74 -8.05 -17.70 9.42
N ASN A 75 -9.08 -18.22 8.80
CA ASN A 75 -8.94 -19.11 7.64
C ASN A 75 -8.45 -18.41 6.36
N ARG A 76 -8.52 -17.05 6.26
CA ARG A 76 -8.22 -16.35 5.01
C ARG A 76 -7.61 -14.95 5.14
N GLN A 77 -7.56 -14.38 6.33
CA GLN A 77 -7.00 -13.03 6.52
C GLN A 77 -5.63 -13.10 7.19
N LEU A 78 -4.64 -12.47 6.59
CA LEU A 78 -3.23 -12.57 6.96
C LEU A 78 -2.94 -12.15 8.41
N HIS A 79 -3.58 -11.07 8.86
CA HIS A 79 -3.41 -10.51 10.21
C HIS A 79 -4.19 -11.28 11.28
N SER A 80 -5.10 -12.19 10.87
CA SER A 80 -5.99 -12.88 11.79
C SER A 80 -5.32 -14.09 12.41
N LEU A 81 -4.85 -13.94 13.62
CA LEU A 81 -4.23 -14.96 14.46
C LEU A 81 -5.00 -15.05 15.78
N ARG A 82 -4.84 -16.15 16.52
CA ARG A 82 -5.45 -16.28 17.87
C ARG A 82 -5.04 -15.14 18.81
N SER A 83 -3.82 -14.64 18.68
CA SER A 83 -3.27 -13.54 19.48
C SER A 83 -3.74 -12.15 19.07
N THR A 84 -4.41 -12.02 17.91
CA THR A 84 -4.87 -10.75 17.37
C THR A 84 -6.39 -10.59 17.36
N ILE A 85 -7.15 -11.63 17.75
CA ILE A 85 -8.62 -11.55 17.88
C ILE A 85 -9.02 -10.37 18.76
N GLY A 86 -10.01 -9.58 18.32
CA GLY A 86 -10.51 -8.39 18.99
C GLY A 86 -9.69 -7.11 18.77
N LYS A 87 -8.56 -7.20 18.04
CA LYS A 87 -7.79 -6.01 17.67
C LYS A 87 -8.26 -5.45 16.33
N SER A 88 -8.06 -4.16 16.10
CA SER A 88 -8.34 -3.51 14.82
C SER A 88 -7.47 -4.11 13.71
N LYS A 89 -8.09 -4.47 12.56
CA LYS A 89 -7.38 -5.03 11.40
C LYS A 89 -6.26 -4.13 10.91
N ILE A 90 -6.56 -2.84 10.75
CA ILE A 90 -5.59 -1.87 10.21
C ILE A 90 -4.45 -1.58 11.18
N GLU A 91 -4.68 -1.62 12.50
CA GLU A 91 -3.62 -1.44 13.49
C GLU A 91 -2.64 -2.61 13.47
N VAL A 92 -3.15 -3.85 13.45
CA VAL A 92 -2.30 -5.04 13.37
C VAL A 92 -1.50 -5.08 12.05
N MET A 93 -2.13 -4.67 10.94
CA MET A 93 -1.42 -4.58 9.66
C MET A 93 -0.39 -3.45 9.62
N LYS A 94 -0.63 -2.32 10.28
CA LYS A 94 0.37 -1.25 10.42
C LYS A 94 1.64 -1.74 11.10
N ASP A 95 1.50 -2.42 12.25
CA ASP A 95 2.64 -2.98 12.96
C ASP A 95 3.44 -3.93 12.07
N ARG A 96 2.73 -4.75 11.30
CA ARG A 96 3.33 -5.69 10.36
C ARG A 96 4.04 -5.00 9.19
N ILE A 97 3.45 -3.93 8.62
CA ILE A 97 4.08 -3.13 7.56
C ILE A 97 5.39 -2.54 8.06
N LEU A 98 5.37 -1.93 9.25
CA LEU A 98 6.54 -1.27 9.84
C LEU A 98 7.65 -2.26 10.23
N ASP A 99 7.31 -3.52 10.53
CA ASP A 99 8.30 -4.59 10.76
C ASP A 99 8.95 -5.07 9.43
N ILE A 100 8.23 -4.94 8.30
CA ILE A 100 8.73 -5.28 6.96
C ILE A 100 9.49 -4.10 6.34
N ASN A 101 8.90 -2.91 6.37
CA ASN A 101 9.42 -1.69 5.78
C ASN A 101 9.31 -0.53 6.79
N PRO A 102 10.31 -0.34 7.66
CA PRO A 102 10.29 0.68 8.70
C PRO A 102 10.22 2.13 8.19
N GLU A 103 10.59 2.35 6.93
CA GLU A 103 10.59 3.67 6.28
C GLU A 103 9.20 3.99 5.67
N CYS A 104 8.25 3.04 5.65
CA CYS A 104 6.93 3.23 5.08
C CYS A 104 6.10 4.18 5.95
N GLU A 105 5.52 5.21 5.36
CA GLU A 105 4.51 6.05 5.99
C GLU A 105 3.15 5.34 5.93
N VAL A 106 2.57 5.02 7.09
CA VAL A 106 1.31 4.28 7.18
C VAL A 106 0.23 5.15 7.79
N GLU A 107 -0.80 5.45 6.99
CA GLU A 107 -1.99 6.17 7.41
C GLU A 107 -3.16 5.19 7.64
N LEU A 108 -3.90 5.36 8.73
CA LEU A 108 -5.05 4.53 9.09
C LEU A 108 -6.34 5.36 9.05
N VAL A 109 -7.34 4.87 8.32
CA VAL A 109 -8.66 5.46 8.24
C VAL A 109 -9.67 4.43 8.75
N LYS A 110 -10.08 4.57 10.02
CA LYS A 110 -11.08 3.69 10.63
C LYS A 110 -12.50 4.17 10.27
N LYS A 111 -12.93 3.86 9.04
CA LYS A 111 -14.20 4.31 8.51
C LYS A 111 -14.87 3.21 7.69
N LEU A 112 -16.20 3.09 7.82
CA LEU A 112 -17.01 2.34 6.86
C LEU A 112 -17.19 3.23 5.63
N ILE A 113 -16.75 2.74 4.48
CA ILE A 113 -16.94 3.44 3.21
C ILE A 113 -18.26 2.96 2.59
N ALA A 114 -19.23 3.86 2.53
CA ALA A 114 -20.49 3.64 1.83
C ALA A 114 -20.61 4.63 0.66
N ASP A 115 -20.89 5.90 0.95
CA ASP A 115 -21.15 6.92 -0.08
C ASP A 115 -20.13 8.08 -0.08
N ASP A 116 -19.16 8.05 0.83
CA ASP A 116 -18.22 9.15 1.11
C ASP A 116 -16.76 8.85 0.71
N ILE A 117 -16.59 8.00 -0.29
CA ILE A 117 -15.27 7.63 -0.83
C ILE A 117 -14.49 8.87 -1.32
N GLU A 118 -15.20 9.88 -1.87
CA GLU A 118 -14.60 11.12 -2.37
C GLU A 118 -13.94 11.93 -1.24
N GLU A 119 -14.50 11.91 -0.03
CA GLU A 119 -13.91 12.58 1.13
C GLU A 119 -12.56 11.99 1.53
N VAL A 120 -12.42 10.66 1.41
CA VAL A 120 -11.18 9.94 1.76
C VAL A 120 -10.13 10.07 0.66
N LEU A 121 -10.55 10.06 -0.59
CA LEU A 121 -9.65 10.17 -1.74
C LEU A 121 -9.15 11.61 -1.96
N GLY A 122 -9.84 12.62 -1.42
CA GLY A 122 -9.64 14.02 -1.77
C GLY A 122 -10.32 14.35 -3.11
N ASN A 123 -10.20 15.60 -3.56
CA ASN A 123 -10.81 16.03 -4.82
C ASN A 123 -10.21 15.27 -6.00
N PHE A 124 -10.83 14.15 -6.37
CA PHE A 124 -10.69 13.59 -7.69
C PHE A 124 -11.42 14.51 -8.65
N GLU A 125 -10.71 15.34 -9.39
CA GLU A 125 -11.31 15.93 -10.58
C GLU A 125 -11.70 14.77 -11.50
N LYS A 126 -13.01 14.60 -11.74
CA LYS A 126 -13.50 13.67 -12.76
C LYS A 126 -12.84 14.06 -14.07
N VAL A 127 -11.97 13.21 -14.55
CA VAL A 127 -11.47 13.28 -15.93
C VAL A 127 -12.61 12.82 -16.83
N GLU A 128 -13.55 13.74 -17.11
CA GLU A 128 -14.73 13.44 -17.94
C GLU A 128 -14.40 13.26 -19.43
N ASN A 129 -13.16 13.55 -19.88
CA ASN A 129 -12.77 13.41 -21.29
C ASN A 129 -11.34 12.88 -21.42
N LEU A 130 -11.21 11.56 -21.50
CA LEU A 130 -9.93 10.87 -21.80
C LEU A 130 -9.42 11.10 -23.24
N GLU A 131 -10.20 11.75 -24.12
CA GLU A 131 -9.84 11.86 -25.55
C GLU A 131 -9.09 13.15 -25.95
N GLU A 132 -9.00 14.17 -25.09
CA GLU A 132 -8.40 15.47 -25.46
C GLU A 132 -7.21 15.97 -24.63
N SER A 133 -6.80 15.27 -23.56
CA SER A 133 -5.69 15.76 -22.76
C SER A 133 -4.33 15.29 -23.28
N LYS A 134 -3.70 16.12 -24.10
CA LYS A 134 -2.27 16.00 -24.45
C LYS A 134 -1.32 16.40 -23.30
N ASP A 135 -1.87 16.83 -22.15
CA ASP A 135 -1.13 17.23 -20.94
C ASP A 135 -1.46 16.30 -19.76
N LEU A 136 -1.01 15.06 -19.84
CA LEU A 136 -1.07 14.09 -18.74
C LEU A 136 -0.30 14.54 -17.47
N ASP A 137 0.52 15.56 -17.56
CA ASP A 137 1.39 15.99 -16.46
C ASP A 137 0.76 17.01 -15.50
N ASN A 138 -0.31 17.70 -15.92
CA ASN A 138 -0.96 18.73 -15.09
C ASN A 138 -2.14 18.21 -14.24
N SER A 139 -2.77 17.10 -14.62
CA SER A 139 -3.87 16.49 -13.85
C SER A 139 -3.41 15.74 -12.59
N LYS A 140 -2.12 15.36 -12.52
CA LYS A 140 -1.52 14.68 -11.37
C LYS A 140 -1.33 15.56 -10.12
N LYS A 141 -1.50 16.87 -10.22
CA LYS A 141 -1.15 17.80 -9.13
C LYS A 141 -2.14 17.84 -7.97
N ASN A 142 -3.34 17.27 -8.09
CA ASN A 142 -4.38 17.34 -7.04
C ASN A 142 -4.78 15.99 -6.43
N CYS A 143 -4.24 14.86 -6.90
CA CYS A 143 -4.57 13.58 -6.32
C CYS A 143 -3.61 13.24 -5.17
N LYS A 144 -4.18 12.92 -4.00
CA LYS A 144 -3.41 12.53 -2.81
C LYS A 144 -2.71 11.16 -3.01
N TYR A 145 -3.23 10.32 -3.90
CA TYR A 145 -2.79 8.95 -4.13
C TYR A 145 -2.46 8.70 -5.60
N ASP A 146 -1.43 7.89 -5.85
CA ASP A 146 -1.06 7.43 -7.20
C ASP A 146 -1.88 6.21 -7.62
N PHE A 147 -2.27 5.36 -6.65
CA PHE A 147 -3.04 4.14 -6.90
C PHE A 147 -4.11 3.94 -5.83
N VAL A 148 -5.25 3.45 -6.29
CA VAL A 148 -6.38 3.05 -5.46
C VAL A 148 -6.62 1.56 -5.65
N VAL A 149 -6.69 0.83 -4.54
CA VAL A 149 -7.02 -0.60 -4.53
C VAL A 149 -8.35 -0.77 -3.82
N ASP A 150 -9.33 -1.29 -4.53
CA ASP A 150 -10.59 -1.72 -3.94
C ASP A 150 -10.52 -3.22 -3.65
N ALA A 151 -10.57 -3.56 -2.36
CA ALA A 151 -10.59 -4.92 -1.85
C ALA A 151 -11.75 -5.11 -0.85
N ILE A 152 -12.80 -4.29 -1.01
CA ILE A 152 -14.02 -4.38 -0.21
C ILE A 152 -14.83 -5.60 -0.66
N ASP A 153 -15.16 -6.45 0.30
CA ASP A 153 -16.03 -7.61 0.11
C ASP A 153 -17.37 -7.30 0.79
N VAL A 154 -18.21 -6.54 0.08
CA VAL A 154 -19.58 -6.24 0.52
C VAL A 154 -20.52 -7.05 -0.34
N ILE A 155 -21.24 -7.99 0.30
CA ILE A 155 -22.36 -8.71 -0.27
C ILE A 155 -23.65 -7.96 0.09
#